data_20bf6ee46f1492e6ef201016aa407f8f
#
_entry.id   20bf6ee46f1492e6ef201016aa407f8f
#
_cell.length_a   1.000
_cell.length_b   1.000
_cell.length_c   1.000
_cell.angle_alpha   90.00
_cell.angle_beta   90.00
_cell.angle_gamma   90.00
#
_symmetry.space_group_name_H-M   'P 1'
#
loop_
_entity.id
_entity.type
_entity.pdbx_description
1 polymer ?
#
loop_
_entity_poly.entity_id
_entity_poly.type
_entity_poly.pdbx_seq_one_letter_code
_entity_poly.pdbx_strand_id
1 'polypeptide(L)'
;MKYDVIIIGAGPGGIFSAYELSKKSSLKIAVFEAGHELQKRKCPIDGKKIRTCINCASCSIMNGFGGAGAFSDGKYNITNDFGGTLYEYIGKDKAIELMKYVDEINVKYGGQDTKMYSTAGSNFKKLCMQNKLQLLDASVRH
;
A
#
# COMPACT_ATOMS: atom_id res chain seq x y z
N MET A 1 9.64 -26.54 15.55
CA MET A 1 8.31 -25.90 15.52
C MET A 1 7.69 -26.15 14.14
N LYS A 2 6.43 -26.57 14.04
CA LYS A 2 5.78 -26.88 12.76
C LYS A 2 4.75 -25.79 12.47
N TYR A 3 4.75 -25.28 11.24
CA TYR A 3 3.79 -24.29 10.72
C TYR A 3 2.93 -24.89 9.64
N ASP A 4 1.69 -24.46 9.52
CA ASP A 4 0.74 -24.89 8.48
C ASP A 4 0.92 -24.06 7.21
N VAL A 5 1.29 -22.77 7.36
CA VAL A 5 1.54 -21.83 6.26
C VAL A 5 2.83 -21.06 6.51
N ILE A 6 3.63 -20.93 5.46
CA ILE A 6 4.81 -20.08 5.43
C ILE A 6 4.62 -19.02 4.35
N ILE A 7 4.76 -17.75 4.75
CA ILE A 7 4.72 -16.59 3.87
C ILE A 7 6.12 -16.03 3.73
N ILE A 8 6.59 -15.86 2.51
CA ILE A 8 7.91 -15.29 2.22
C ILE A 8 7.74 -13.83 1.81
N GLY A 9 8.30 -12.93 2.60
CA GLY A 9 8.23 -11.48 2.45
C GLY A 9 7.15 -10.85 3.32
N ALA A 10 7.54 -9.81 4.07
CA ALA A 10 6.65 -8.99 4.91
C ALA A 10 6.36 -7.61 4.28
N GLY A 11 6.25 -7.55 2.97
CA GLY A 11 5.64 -6.42 2.27
C GLY A 11 4.11 -6.44 2.40
N PRO A 12 3.39 -5.49 1.78
CA PRO A 12 1.92 -5.41 1.89
C PRO A 12 1.23 -6.74 1.55
N GLY A 13 1.62 -7.42 0.47
CA GLY A 13 1.03 -8.71 0.09
C GLY A 13 1.17 -9.77 1.18
N GLY A 14 2.35 -9.93 1.75
CA GLY A 14 2.59 -10.90 2.83
C GLY A 14 1.87 -10.54 4.13
N ILE A 15 1.87 -9.26 4.50
CA ILE A 15 1.19 -8.78 5.70
C ILE A 15 -0.32 -8.99 5.59
N PHE A 16 -0.95 -8.59 4.48
CA PHE A 16 -2.39 -8.79 4.28
C PHE A 16 -2.77 -10.27 4.15
N SER A 17 -1.92 -11.10 3.53
CA SER A 17 -2.12 -12.55 3.49
C SER A 17 -2.11 -13.14 4.90
N ALA A 18 -1.13 -12.78 5.73
CA ALA A 18 -1.06 -13.22 7.13
C ALA A 18 -2.28 -12.75 7.93
N TYR A 19 -2.67 -11.48 7.75
CA TYR A 19 -3.85 -10.91 8.40
C TYR A 19 -5.14 -11.67 8.06
N GLU A 20 -5.41 -11.90 6.78
CA GLU A 20 -6.61 -12.60 6.35
C GLU A 20 -6.64 -14.05 6.80
N LEU A 21 -5.52 -14.76 6.69
CA LEU A 21 -5.41 -16.14 7.16
C LEU A 21 -5.59 -16.24 8.68
N SER A 22 -4.97 -15.35 9.45
CA SER A 22 -5.11 -15.35 10.92
C SER A 22 -6.52 -15.02 11.37
N LYS A 23 -7.25 -14.19 10.60
CA LYS A 23 -8.63 -13.82 10.92
C LYS A 23 -9.64 -14.91 10.55
N LYS A 24 -9.37 -15.68 9.49
CA LYS A 24 -10.31 -16.64 8.90
C LYS A 24 -10.00 -18.10 9.21
N SER A 25 -8.91 -18.38 9.92
CA SER A 25 -8.49 -19.75 10.22
C SER A 25 -7.77 -19.86 11.55
N SER A 26 -7.57 -21.07 12.02
CA SER A 26 -6.73 -21.41 13.19
C SER A 26 -5.32 -21.88 12.79
N LEU A 27 -4.91 -21.66 11.57
CA LEU A 27 -3.62 -22.10 11.04
C LEU A 27 -2.46 -21.41 11.76
N LYS A 28 -1.39 -22.15 11.98
CA LYS A 28 -0.13 -21.63 12.47
C LYS A 28 0.64 -21.03 11.29
N ILE A 29 0.76 -19.71 11.27
CA ILE A 29 1.35 -18.96 10.18
C ILE A 29 2.73 -18.45 10.60
N ALA A 30 3.73 -18.60 9.74
CA ALA A 30 5.02 -17.94 9.85
C ALA A 30 5.22 -16.97 8.67
N VAL A 31 5.73 -15.79 8.96
CA VAL A 31 6.16 -14.81 7.94
C VAL A 31 7.66 -14.64 8.05
N PHE A 32 8.37 -14.87 6.94
CA PHE A 32 9.81 -14.68 6.84
C PHE A 32 10.12 -13.46 5.99
N GLU A 33 10.91 -12.56 6.53
CA GLU A 33 11.35 -11.33 5.87
C GLU A 33 12.89 -11.29 5.82
N ALA A 34 13.43 -10.99 4.64
CA ALA A 34 14.88 -10.96 4.43
C ALA A 34 15.55 -9.71 5.01
N GLY A 35 14.80 -8.61 5.07
CA GLY A 35 15.32 -7.33 5.59
C GLY A 35 15.03 -7.14 7.07
N HIS A 36 15.31 -5.94 7.55
CA HIS A 36 15.19 -5.59 8.96
C HIS A 36 13.76 -5.20 9.38
N GLU A 37 13.51 -5.26 10.67
CA GLU A 37 12.35 -4.63 11.30
C GLU A 37 12.37 -3.10 11.08
N LEU A 38 11.21 -2.48 11.12
CA LEU A 38 11.00 -1.09 10.69
C LEU A 38 11.97 -0.09 11.34
N GLN A 39 12.21 -0.22 12.64
CA GLN A 39 13.07 0.69 13.42
C GLN A 39 14.54 0.61 13.01
N LYS A 40 14.98 -0.53 12.48
CA LYS A 40 16.35 -0.76 12.00
C LYS A 40 16.54 -0.45 10.51
N ARG A 41 15.48 -0.14 9.79
CA ARG A 41 15.54 0.21 8.37
C ARG A 41 15.99 1.66 8.20
N LYS A 42 17.27 1.87 7.97
CA LYS A 42 17.87 3.20 7.80
C LYS A 42 18.66 3.26 6.50
N CYS A 43 18.33 4.25 5.66
CA CYS A 43 19.16 4.57 4.49
C CYS A 43 20.41 5.32 4.95
N PRO A 44 21.60 4.99 4.43
CA PRO A 44 22.82 5.69 4.78
C PRO A 44 22.93 7.11 4.19
N ILE A 45 22.06 7.49 3.26
CA ILE A 45 22.01 8.85 2.71
C ILE A 45 21.61 9.82 3.83
N ASP A 46 22.49 10.74 4.15
CA ASP A 46 22.31 11.75 5.20
C ASP A 46 22.22 13.20 4.65
N GLY A 47 22.36 13.35 3.33
CA GLY A 47 22.37 14.65 2.64
C GLY A 47 23.64 15.49 2.86
N LYS A 48 24.56 15.03 3.70
CA LYS A 48 25.82 15.74 4.05
C LYS A 48 27.04 14.97 3.54
N LYS A 49 27.37 13.85 4.18
CA LYS A 49 28.51 12.99 3.80
C LYS A 49 28.15 12.06 2.65
N ILE A 50 26.96 11.46 2.71
CA ILE A 50 26.47 10.55 1.68
C ILE A 50 25.24 11.20 1.04
N ARG A 51 25.43 11.74 -0.17
CA ARG A 51 24.39 12.51 -0.90
C ARG A 51 23.66 11.70 -1.96
N THR A 52 24.24 10.59 -2.39
CA THR A 52 23.69 9.74 -3.47
C THR A 52 23.60 8.31 -3.02
N CYS A 53 22.81 7.52 -3.75
CA CYS A 53 22.65 6.10 -3.45
C CYS A 53 23.99 5.35 -3.62
N ILE A 54 24.36 4.58 -2.60
CA ILE A 54 25.58 3.77 -2.57
C ILE A 54 25.35 2.32 -3.03
N ASN A 55 24.16 2.01 -3.55
CA ASN A 55 23.78 0.68 -4.04
C ASN A 55 24.02 -0.44 -3.02
N CYS A 56 23.45 -0.30 -1.81
CA CYS A 56 23.53 -1.32 -0.77
C CYS A 56 23.10 -2.69 -1.29
N ALA A 57 23.77 -3.76 -0.89
CA ALA A 57 23.41 -5.13 -1.26
C ALA A 57 21.96 -5.49 -0.86
N SER A 58 21.49 -4.98 0.27
CA SER A 58 20.08 -4.98 0.65
C SER A 58 19.64 -3.55 0.97
N CYS A 59 18.75 -3.01 0.15
CA CYS A 59 18.26 -1.65 0.29
C CYS A 59 17.27 -1.54 1.45
N SER A 60 17.62 -0.81 2.49
CA SER A 60 16.76 -0.61 3.68
C SER A 60 15.45 0.14 3.38
N ILE A 61 15.35 0.86 2.25
CA ILE A 61 14.09 1.50 1.84
C ILE A 61 13.17 0.52 1.14
N MET A 62 13.72 -0.40 0.34
CA MET A 62 12.93 -1.34 -0.46
C MET A 62 12.65 -2.66 0.27
N ASN A 63 13.62 -3.16 1.07
CA ASN A 63 13.57 -4.45 1.74
C ASN A 63 13.39 -4.29 3.25
N GLY A 64 12.61 -5.19 3.85
CA GLY A 64 12.33 -5.22 5.26
C GLY A 64 10.84 -5.18 5.57
N PHE A 65 10.50 -5.29 6.84
CA PHE A 65 9.12 -5.32 7.29
C PHE A 65 8.35 -4.06 6.82
N GLY A 66 7.18 -4.28 6.23
CA GLY A 66 6.37 -3.24 5.58
C GLY A 66 6.69 -3.01 4.10
N GLY A 67 7.78 -3.61 3.57
CA GLY A 67 8.21 -3.43 2.17
C GLY A 67 8.56 -1.98 1.84
N ALA A 68 8.55 -1.62 0.56
CA ALA A 68 8.80 -0.24 0.10
C ALA A 68 7.71 0.74 0.58
N GLY A 69 6.48 0.25 0.78
CA GLY A 69 5.35 1.05 1.26
C GLY A 69 5.53 1.65 2.65
N ALA A 70 6.41 1.09 3.48
CA ALA A 70 6.70 1.61 4.83
C ALA A 70 7.29 3.02 4.85
N PHE A 71 7.83 3.48 3.72
CA PHE A 71 8.41 4.83 3.54
C PHE A 71 7.70 5.64 2.44
N SER A 72 6.44 5.30 2.14
CA SER A 72 5.61 6.09 1.22
C SER A 72 5.11 7.37 1.89
N ASP A 73 4.53 8.26 1.10
CA ASP A 73 3.85 9.45 1.60
C ASP A 73 2.44 9.18 2.16
N GLY A 74 2.05 7.90 2.22
CA GLY A 74 0.78 7.47 2.83
C GLY A 74 -0.46 7.65 1.96
N LYS A 75 -0.32 8.04 0.70
CA LYS A 75 -1.47 8.15 -0.21
C LYS A 75 -2.00 6.77 -0.59
N TYR A 76 -3.30 6.58 -0.40
CA TYR A 76 -3.99 5.39 -0.85
C TYR A 76 -5.12 5.75 -1.81
N ASN A 77 -4.96 5.33 -3.07
CA ASN A 77 -5.90 5.64 -4.14
C ASN A 77 -6.95 4.53 -4.29
N ILE A 78 -8.23 4.90 -4.33
CA ILE A 78 -9.35 3.99 -4.54
C ILE A 78 -9.96 4.33 -5.89
N THR A 79 -9.50 3.65 -6.93
CA THR A 79 -9.94 3.85 -8.31
C THR A 79 -9.47 2.71 -9.20
N ASN A 80 -10.20 2.47 -10.30
CA ASN A 80 -9.79 1.58 -11.38
C ASN A 80 -9.10 2.31 -12.54
N ASP A 81 -8.99 3.64 -12.48
CA ASP A 81 -8.54 4.45 -13.63
C ASP A 81 -7.01 4.54 -13.73
N PHE A 82 -6.30 4.19 -12.66
CA PHE A 82 -4.84 4.08 -12.64
C PHE A 82 -4.37 3.15 -11.50
N GLY A 83 -3.13 2.72 -11.57
CA GLY A 83 -2.50 1.95 -10.48
C GLY A 83 -2.62 0.43 -10.61
N GLY A 84 -2.96 -0.09 -11.77
CA GLY A 84 -2.96 -1.52 -12.05
C GLY A 84 -4.21 -2.00 -12.77
N THR A 85 -4.27 -3.30 -13.04
CA THR A 85 -5.30 -3.95 -13.86
C THR A 85 -6.10 -5.00 -13.10
N LEU A 86 -6.19 -4.90 -11.78
CA LEU A 86 -6.91 -5.86 -10.94
C LEU A 86 -8.36 -6.09 -11.40
N TYR A 87 -9.00 -5.02 -11.87
CA TYR A 87 -10.38 -5.06 -12.38
C TYR A 87 -10.56 -5.99 -13.59
N GLU A 88 -9.52 -6.27 -14.35
CA GLU A 88 -9.56 -7.21 -15.49
C GLU A 88 -9.79 -8.65 -15.01
N TYR A 89 -9.35 -8.98 -13.80
CA TYR A 89 -9.46 -10.33 -13.21
C TYR A 89 -10.71 -10.52 -12.38
N ILE A 90 -11.14 -9.51 -11.63
CA ILE A 90 -12.25 -9.67 -10.65
C ILE A 90 -13.45 -8.75 -10.93
N GLY A 91 -13.37 -7.90 -11.96
CA GLY A 91 -14.39 -6.90 -12.30
C GLY A 91 -14.23 -5.59 -11.50
N LYS A 92 -14.72 -4.49 -12.08
CA LYS A 92 -14.52 -3.13 -11.56
C LYS A 92 -15.10 -2.93 -10.16
N ASP A 93 -16.32 -3.41 -9.93
CA ASP A 93 -17.01 -3.23 -8.65
C ASP A 93 -16.29 -3.95 -7.52
N LYS A 94 -15.94 -5.23 -7.73
CA LYS A 94 -15.18 -6.01 -6.74
C LYS A 94 -13.79 -5.45 -6.47
N ALA A 95 -13.13 -4.89 -7.50
CA ALA A 95 -11.84 -4.24 -7.30
C ALA A 95 -11.95 -3.01 -6.38
N ILE A 96 -12.97 -2.18 -6.58
CA ILE A 96 -13.24 -1.02 -5.71
C ILE A 96 -13.63 -1.48 -4.30
N GLU A 97 -14.47 -2.50 -4.16
CA GLU A 97 -14.82 -3.06 -2.84
C GLU A 97 -13.59 -3.56 -2.08
N LEU A 98 -12.69 -4.27 -2.77
CA LEU A 98 -11.45 -4.74 -2.17
C LEU A 98 -10.53 -3.58 -1.76
N MET A 99 -10.41 -2.53 -2.57
CA MET A 99 -9.64 -1.35 -2.21
C MET A 99 -10.22 -0.64 -0.99
N LYS A 100 -11.54 -0.52 -0.88
CA LYS A 100 -12.22 0.03 0.31
C LYS A 100 -11.98 -0.83 1.54
N TYR A 101 -12.05 -2.14 1.41
CA TYR A 101 -11.75 -3.06 2.50
C TYR A 101 -10.31 -2.92 3.01
N VAL A 102 -9.34 -2.77 2.11
CA VAL A 102 -7.95 -2.48 2.47
C VAL A 102 -7.84 -1.14 3.18
N ASP A 103 -8.55 -0.12 2.71
CA ASP A 103 -8.59 1.20 3.35
C ASP A 103 -9.13 1.13 4.79
N GLU A 104 -10.20 0.38 5.03
CA GLU A 104 -10.75 0.16 6.37
C GLU A 104 -9.72 -0.47 7.32
N ILE A 105 -8.94 -1.43 6.83
CA ILE A 105 -7.86 -2.04 7.61
C ILE A 105 -6.77 -1.00 7.91
N ASN A 106 -6.36 -0.20 6.92
CA ASN A 106 -5.36 0.85 7.11
C ASN A 106 -5.83 1.88 8.14
N VAL A 107 -7.08 2.32 8.06
CA VAL A 107 -7.69 3.23 9.04
C VAL A 107 -7.67 2.62 10.43
N LYS A 108 -8.07 1.35 10.55
CA LYS A 108 -8.09 0.64 11.85
C LYS A 108 -6.71 0.57 12.51
N TYR A 109 -5.65 0.44 11.73
CA TYR A 109 -4.29 0.21 12.22
C TYR A 109 -3.35 1.41 12.10
N GLY A 110 -3.87 2.62 12.09
CA GLY A 110 -3.06 3.83 12.20
C GLY A 110 -3.48 4.99 11.29
N GLY A 111 -4.46 4.77 10.41
CA GLY A 111 -4.94 5.80 9.48
C GLY A 111 -6.13 6.63 9.99
N GLN A 112 -6.46 6.60 11.28
CA GLN A 112 -7.67 7.24 11.83
C GLN A 112 -7.69 8.75 11.61
N ASP A 113 -6.55 9.40 11.66
CA ASP A 113 -6.42 10.86 11.51
C ASP A 113 -6.29 11.33 10.07
N THR A 114 -6.29 10.40 9.12
CA THR A 114 -6.21 10.73 7.69
C THR A 114 -7.58 11.08 7.11
N LYS A 115 -7.58 11.94 6.07
CA LYS A 115 -8.81 12.38 5.41
C LYS A 115 -9.02 11.66 4.08
N MET A 116 -10.26 11.43 3.73
CA MET A 116 -10.65 10.98 2.40
C MET A 116 -10.97 12.19 1.53
N TYR A 117 -10.26 12.32 0.42
CA TYR A 117 -10.53 13.29 -0.62
C TYR A 117 -11.19 12.58 -1.80
N SER A 118 -12.06 13.26 -2.54
CA SER A 118 -12.69 12.68 -3.72
C SER A 118 -12.93 13.75 -4.78
N THR A 119 -12.77 13.36 -6.03
CA THR A 119 -13.14 14.15 -7.19
C THR A 119 -14.63 14.05 -7.52
N ALA A 120 -15.36 13.11 -6.91
CA ALA A 120 -16.80 12.96 -7.09
C ALA A 120 -17.56 14.23 -6.64
N GLY A 121 -18.42 14.74 -7.51
CA GLY A 121 -19.20 15.96 -7.22
C GLY A 121 -18.40 17.27 -7.30
N SER A 122 -17.13 17.23 -7.68
CA SER A 122 -16.31 18.43 -7.81
C SER A 122 -16.80 19.33 -8.95
N ASN A 123 -16.93 20.64 -8.68
CA ASN A 123 -17.23 21.64 -9.70
C ASN A 123 -16.13 21.72 -10.78
N PHE A 124 -14.88 21.37 -10.43
CA PHE A 124 -13.77 21.31 -11.38
C PHE A 124 -13.98 20.25 -12.46
N LYS A 125 -14.75 19.19 -12.19
CA LYS A 125 -15.06 18.18 -13.21
C LYS A 125 -15.78 18.80 -14.41
N LYS A 126 -16.81 19.63 -14.17
CA LYS A 126 -17.51 20.36 -15.24
C LYS A 126 -16.58 21.30 -15.99
N LEU A 127 -15.74 22.02 -15.28
CA LEU A 127 -14.79 22.97 -15.86
C LEU A 127 -13.75 22.23 -16.75
N CYS A 128 -13.23 21.11 -16.30
CA CYS A 128 -12.32 20.26 -17.08
C CYS A 128 -13.01 19.79 -18.38
N MET A 129 -14.22 19.25 -18.27
CA MET A 129 -14.98 18.79 -19.44
C MET A 129 -15.24 19.93 -20.44
N GLN A 130 -15.64 21.12 -19.99
CA GLN A 130 -15.84 22.29 -20.84
C GLN A 130 -14.58 22.73 -21.57
N ASN A 131 -13.41 22.51 -20.97
CA ASN A 131 -12.10 22.82 -21.56
C ASN A 131 -11.42 21.60 -22.24
N LYS A 132 -12.17 20.53 -22.51
CA LYS A 132 -11.67 19.29 -23.14
C LYS A 132 -10.51 18.63 -22.37
N LEU A 133 -10.45 18.82 -21.07
CA LEU A 133 -9.50 18.17 -20.16
C LEU A 133 -10.15 16.92 -19.57
N GLN A 134 -9.36 15.85 -19.43
CA GLN A 134 -9.78 14.66 -18.71
C GLN A 134 -9.48 14.84 -17.21
N LEU A 135 -10.46 14.51 -16.37
CA LEU A 135 -10.27 14.37 -14.94
C LEU A 135 -10.54 12.91 -14.55
N LEU A 136 -9.56 12.25 -13.97
CA LEU A 136 -9.74 10.89 -13.44
C LEU A 136 -10.56 10.95 -12.15
N ASP A 137 -11.61 10.12 -12.09
CA ASP A 137 -12.40 9.98 -10.87
C ASP A 137 -11.65 9.08 -9.87
N ALA A 138 -11.31 9.64 -8.73
CA ALA A 138 -10.63 8.92 -7.66
C ALA A 138 -11.10 9.38 -6.29
N SER A 139 -11.06 8.45 -5.34
CA SER A 139 -11.04 8.76 -3.91
C SER A 139 -9.64 8.46 -3.39
N VAL A 140 -9.09 9.34 -2.58
CA VAL A 140 -7.72 9.26 -2.09
C VAL A 140 -7.71 9.53 -0.59
N ARG A 141 -7.16 8.61 0.18
CA ARG A 141 -6.84 8.83 1.58
C ARG A 141 -5.43 9.37 1.72
N HIS A 142 -5.30 10.46 2.49
CA HIS A 142 -3.99 11.07 2.78
C HIS A 142 -3.98 11.84 4.10
#